data_ed0df1a3b936fd9169fdd185bcdee406
#
_entry.id   ed0df1a3b936fd9169fdd185bcdee406
#
_cell.length_a   1.000
_cell.length_b   1.000
_cell.length_c   1.000
_cell.angle_alpha   90.00
_cell.angle_beta   90.00
_cell.angle_gamma   90.00
#
_symmetry.space_group_name_H-M   'P 1'
#
loop_
_entity.id
_entity.type
_entity.pdbx_description
1 polymer ?
#
loop_
_entity_poly.entity_id
_entity_poly.type
_entity_poly.pdbx_seq_one_letter_code
_entity_poly.pdbx_strand_id
1 'polypeptide(L)'
;MSFFGGGGDDQAKLAQAKMEMEGMNEMFNKMSHMCFTKCVAKHNEAEMTVGEMSCTDRCVGKYLLVHEKVGEVLQRVEEQLKAQQGVQQQR
;
A
#
# COMPACT_ATOMS: atom_id res chain seq x y z
N MET A 1 6.99 -1.86 -35.72
CA MET A 1 6.01 -1.86 -34.63
C MET A 1 6.72 -1.90 -33.30
N SER A 2 6.54 -0.83 -32.58
CA SER A 2 7.34 -0.58 -31.39
C SER A 2 6.96 -1.49 -30.20
N PHE A 3 5.78 -2.02 -30.18
CA PHE A 3 5.39 -2.83 -29.03
C PHE A 3 5.95 -4.25 -29.06
N PHE A 4 6.56 -4.65 -30.13
CA PHE A 4 7.34 -5.90 -30.15
C PHE A 4 8.83 -5.64 -29.96
N GLY A 5 9.28 -4.43 -30.31
CA GLY A 5 10.70 -4.11 -30.26
C GLY A 5 11.26 -3.90 -28.87
N GLY A 6 10.44 -3.54 -27.90
CA GLY A 6 10.89 -3.28 -26.54
C GLY A 6 10.47 -4.36 -25.55
N GLY A 7 10.41 -5.62 -25.98
CA GLY A 7 9.84 -6.70 -25.18
C GLY A 7 10.40 -6.84 -23.78
N GLY A 8 11.72 -6.67 -23.61
CA GLY A 8 12.35 -6.78 -22.30
C GLY A 8 11.94 -5.65 -21.35
N ASP A 9 11.99 -4.42 -21.81
CA ASP A 9 11.61 -3.25 -21.01
C ASP A 9 10.12 -3.24 -20.73
N ASP A 10 9.31 -3.59 -21.73
CA ASP A 10 7.86 -3.62 -21.56
C ASP A 10 7.44 -4.69 -20.56
N GLN A 11 8.08 -5.85 -20.57
CA GLN A 11 7.80 -6.90 -19.61
C GLN A 11 8.21 -6.50 -18.20
N ALA A 12 9.34 -5.83 -18.05
CA ALA A 12 9.78 -5.35 -16.75
C ALA A 12 8.83 -4.31 -16.19
N LYS A 13 8.38 -3.37 -17.04
CA LYS A 13 7.41 -2.35 -16.64
C LYS A 13 6.06 -2.98 -16.28
N LEU A 14 5.64 -3.96 -17.06
CA LEU A 14 4.38 -4.66 -16.80
C LEU A 14 4.43 -5.41 -15.48
N ALA A 15 5.54 -6.10 -15.21
CA ALA A 15 5.72 -6.82 -13.97
C ALA A 15 5.71 -5.87 -12.77
N GLN A 16 6.38 -4.73 -12.90
CA GLN A 16 6.40 -3.71 -11.84
C GLN A 16 5.01 -3.15 -11.59
N ALA A 17 4.28 -2.82 -12.66
CA ALA A 17 2.92 -2.32 -12.55
C ALA A 17 2.01 -3.33 -11.87
N LYS A 18 2.17 -4.60 -12.22
CA LYS A 18 1.40 -5.70 -11.61
C LYS A 18 1.69 -5.80 -10.13
N MET A 19 2.95 -5.72 -9.73
CA MET A 19 3.34 -5.77 -8.33
C MET A 19 2.76 -4.59 -7.55
N GLU A 20 2.76 -3.41 -8.14
CA GLU A 20 2.19 -2.23 -7.51
C GLU A 20 0.68 -2.38 -7.33
N MET A 21 -0.01 -2.90 -8.35
CA MET A 21 -1.45 -3.14 -8.25
C MET A 21 -1.79 -4.17 -7.20
N GLU A 22 -1.03 -5.26 -7.13
CA GLU A 22 -1.22 -6.29 -6.12
C GLU A 22 -1.00 -5.74 -4.72
N GLY A 23 0.02 -4.90 -4.55
CA GLY A 23 0.28 -4.25 -3.28
C GLY A 23 -0.84 -3.32 -2.86
N MET A 24 -1.36 -2.54 -3.79
CA MET A 24 -2.49 -1.64 -3.52
C MET A 24 -3.76 -2.41 -3.19
N ASN A 25 -4.03 -3.48 -3.92
CA ASN A 25 -5.18 -4.33 -3.65
C ASN A 25 -5.10 -4.95 -2.26
N GLU A 26 -3.94 -5.44 -1.90
CA GLU A 26 -3.72 -6.03 -0.58
C GLU A 26 -3.91 -5.00 0.53
N MET A 27 -3.34 -3.80 0.35
CA MET A 27 -3.54 -2.71 1.29
C MET A 27 -5.01 -2.32 1.42
N PHE A 28 -5.70 -2.19 0.30
CA PHE A 28 -7.10 -1.82 0.28
C PHE A 28 -7.95 -2.88 0.98
N ASN A 29 -7.67 -4.15 0.72
CA ASN A 29 -8.41 -5.25 1.36
C ASN A 29 -8.20 -5.26 2.87
N LYS A 30 -6.96 -5.08 3.32
CA LYS A 30 -6.67 -5.04 4.75
C LYS A 30 -7.33 -3.85 5.43
N MET A 31 -7.23 -2.68 4.79
CA MET A 31 -7.84 -1.45 5.31
C MET A 31 -9.36 -1.59 5.39
N SER A 32 -9.98 -2.08 4.33
CA SER A 32 -11.42 -2.24 4.27
C SER A 32 -11.90 -3.22 5.34
N HIS A 33 -11.21 -4.34 5.48
CA HIS A 33 -11.57 -5.35 6.47
C HIS A 33 -11.44 -4.79 7.88
N MET A 34 -10.36 -4.11 8.17
CA MET A 34 -10.11 -3.56 9.49
C MET A 34 -11.14 -2.49 9.85
N CYS A 35 -11.39 -1.55 8.94
CA CYS A 35 -12.33 -0.47 9.20
C CYS A 35 -13.76 -0.98 9.25
N PHE A 36 -14.11 -1.92 8.40
CA PHE A 36 -15.42 -2.55 8.43
C PHE A 36 -15.65 -3.25 9.77
N THR A 37 -14.69 -4.05 10.19
CA THR A 37 -14.81 -4.82 11.45
C THR A 37 -14.92 -3.89 12.65
N LYS A 38 -14.17 -2.80 12.67
CA LYS A 38 -14.16 -1.89 13.82
C LYS A 38 -15.34 -0.91 13.85
N CYS A 39 -15.81 -0.50 12.68
CA CYS A 39 -16.74 0.62 12.59
C CYS A 39 -18.17 0.22 12.30
N VAL A 40 -18.39 -0.92 11.63
CA VAL A 40 -19.74 -1.34 11.24
C VAL A 40 -20.25 -2.36 12.24
N ALA A 41 -21.25 -1.95 13.04
CA ALA A 41 -21.81 -2.79 14.09
C ALA A 41 -22.97 -3.65 13.60
N LYS A 42 -23.76 -3.11 12.68
CA LYS A 42 -24.98 -3.79 12.18
C LYS A 42 -24.87 -4.06 10.70
N HIS A 43 -24.70 -5.32 10.35
CA HIS A 43 -24.53 -5.72 8.95
C HIS A 43 -25.84 -5.97 8.22
N ASN A 44 -26.93 -6.10 8.96
CA ASN A 44 -28.23 -6.40 8.36
C ASN A 44 -29.02 -5.16 7.96
N GLU A 45 -28.51 -3.97 8.25
CA GLU A 45 -29.12 -2.73 7.81
C GLU A 45 -28.47 -2.26 6.51
N ALA A 46 -29.30 -1.79 5.58
CA ALA A 46 -28.82 -1.37 4.27
C ALA A 46 -28.05 -0.06 4.31
N GLU A 47 -28.35 0.80 5.27
CA GLU A 47 -27.73 2.11 5.37
C GLU A 47 -26.78 2.20 6.54
N MET A 48 -25.69 2.94 6.36
CA MET A 48 -24.74 3.21 7.41
C MET A 48 -25.27 4.35 8.30
N THR A 49 -25.10 4.20 9.61
CA THR A 49 -25.42 5.30 10.53
C THR A 49 -24.36 6.39 10.41
N VAL A 50 -24.68 7.60 10.92
CA VAL A 50 -23.74 8.70 10.95
C VAL A 50 -22.49 8.33 11.73
N GLY A 51 -22.65 7.61 12.84
CA GLY A 51 -21.52 7.13 13.63
C GLY A 51 -20.63 6.16 12.87
N GLU A 52 -21.25 5.24 12.13
CA GLU A 52 -20.51 4.29 11.32
C GLU A 52 -19.72 4.99 10.20
N MET A 53 -20.34 5.95 9.53
CA MET A 53 -19.67 6.74 8.49
C MET A 53 -18.50 7.54 9.05
N SER A 54 -18.70 8.20 10.17
CA SER A 54 -17.67 9.00 10.82
C SER A 54 -16.50 8.13 11.27
N CYS A 55 -16.81 6.97 11.87
CA CYS A 55 -15.78 6.01 12.29
C CYS A 55 -14.98 5.51 11.08
N THR A 56 -15.65 5.17 10.00
CA THR A 56 -15.02 4.68 8.78
C THR A 56 -14.09 5.74 8.19
N ASP A 57 -14.54 6.97 8.10
CA ASP A 57 -13.72 8.07 7.60
C ASP A 57 -12.44 8.24 8.41
N ARG A 58 -12.56 8.22 9.72
CA ARG A 58 -11.40 8.33 10.61
C ARG A 58 -10.46 7.12 10.50
N CYS A 59 -11.03 5.93 10.41
CA CYS A 59 -10.26 4.71 10.30
C CYS A 59 -9.44 4.70 9.01
N VAL A 60 -10.06 5.01 7.88
CA VAL A 60 -9.40 5.06 6.58
C VAL A 60 -8.32 6.13 6.56
N GLY A 61 -8.66 7.33 7.03
CA GLY A 61 -7.70 8.44 7.06
C GLY A 61 -6.48 8.13 7.91
N LYS A 62 -6.69 7.55 9.08
CA LYS A 62 -5.59 7.19 9.97
C LYS A 62 -4.75 6.05 9.39
N TYR A 63 -5.40 5.06 8.78
CA TYR A 63 -4.68 3.96 8.15
C TYR A 63 -3.74 4.47 7.06
N LEU A 64 -4.22 5.38 6.22
CA LEU A 64 -3.41 5.95 5.14
C LEU A 64 -2.24 6.77 5.68
N LEU A 65 -2.45 7.53 6.77
CA LEU A 65 -1.36 8.28 7.40
C LEU A 65 -0.30 7.35 7.98
N VAL A 66 -0.72 6.28 8.63
CA VAL A 66 0.22 5.29 9.18
C VAL A 66 0.98 4.60 8.06
N HIS A 67 0.28 4.25 6.98
CA HIS A 67 0.89 3.61 5.81
C HIS A 67 1.99 4.50 5.21
N GLU A 68 1.70 5.78 5.08
CA GLU A 68 2.67 6.75 4.59
C GLU A 68 3.88 6.83 5.52
N LYS A 69 3.64 6.89 6.82
CA LYS A 69 4.72 6.96 7.82
C LYS A 69 5.59 5.73 7.80
N VAL A 70 4.98 4.55 7.69
CA VAL A 70 5.72 3.29 7.59
C VAL A 70 6.57 3.28 6.32
N GLY A 71 6.03 3.79 5.21
CA GLY A 71 6.79 3.91 3.97
C GLY A 71 8.03 4.78 4.13
N GLU A 72 7.90 5.92 4.81
CA GLU A 72 9.04 6.80 5.06
C GLU A 72 10.12 6.12 5.90
N VAL A 73 9.71 5.41 6.95
CA VAL A 73 10.66 4.70 7.82
C VAL A 73 11.37 3.60 7.04
N LEU A 74 10.63 2.83 6.26
CA LEU A 74 11.22 1.78 5.44
C LEU A 74 12.23 2.32 4.44
N GLN A 75 11.93 3.46 3.84
CA GLN A 75 12.84 4.10 2.90
C GLN A 75 14.14 4.50 3.58
N ARG A 76 14.06 5.08 4.78
CA ARG A 76 15.25 5.46 5.53
C ARG A 76 16.10 4.26 5.92
N VAL A 77 15.46 3.18 6.36
CA VAL A 77 16.16 1.95 6.71
C VAL A 77 16.85 1.36 5.48
N GLU A 78 16.16 1.37 4.34
CA GLU A 78 16.72 0.87 3.09
C GLU A 78 17.96 1.67 2.68
N GLU A 79 17.90 2.99 2.79
CA GLU A 79 19.02 3.86 2.48
C GLU A 79 20.21 3.60 3.41
N GLN A 80 19.96 3.38 4.69
CA GLN A 80 21.01 3.05 5.66
C GLN A 80 21.66 1.72 5.34
N LEU A 81 20.87 0.73 4.98
CA LEU A 81 21.39 -0.59 4.61
C LEU A 81 22.24 -0.52 3.34
N LYS A 82 21.81 0.26 2.35
CA LYS A 82 22.58 0.47 1.14
C LYS A 82 23.91 1.16 1.42
N ALA A 83 23.91 2.14 2.29
CA ALA A 83 25.11 2.85 2.68
C ALA A 83 26.09 1.92 3.37
N GLN A 84 25.61 1.05 4.26
CA GLN A 84 26.46 0.08 4.94
C GLN A 84 27.03 -0.95 3.96
N GLN A 85 26.21 -1.43 3.02
CA GLN A 85 26.67 -2.36 2.01
C GLN A 85 27.73 -1.72 1.10
N GLY A 86 27.52 -0.47 0.73
CA GLY A 86 28.48 0.27 -0.08
C GLY A 86 29.83 0.41 0.63
N VAL A 87 29.83 0.70 1.92
CA VAL A 87 31.06 0.79 2.72
C VAL A 87 31.75 -0.56 2.81
N GLN A 88 30.99 -1.61 3.03
CA GLN A 88 31.55 -2.96 3.11
C GLN A 88 32.15 -3.43 1.78
N GLN A 89 31.52 -3.07 0.67
CA GLN A 89 32.01 -3.45 -0.64
C GLN A 89 33.28 -2.72 -1.03
N GLN A 90 33.51 -1.54 -0.49
CA GLN A 90 34.73 -0.78 -0.76
C GLN A 90 35.95 -1.30 -0.02
N ARG A 91 35.78 -2.15 0.96
CA ARG A 91 36.85 -2.81 1.66
C ARG A 91 37.23 -4.11 0.98
#